data_b6a3d34f6f89492c060fdf8dad28c290
#
_entry.id   b6a3d34f6f89492c060fdf8dad28c290
#
_cell.length_a   1.000
_cell.length_b   1.000
_cell.length_c   1.000
_cell.angle_alpha   90.00
_cell.angle_beta   90.00
_cell.angle_gamma   90.00
#
_symmetry.space_group_name_H-M   'P 1'
#
loop_
_entity.id
_entity.type
_entity.pdbx_description
1 polymer ?
#
loop_
_entity_poly.entity_id
_entity_poly.type
_entity_poly.pdbx_seq_one_letter_code
_entity_poly.pdbx_strand_id
1 'polypeptide(L)'
;DYASTNKPLAATGLVVAAIGQRVGSDFPYPVQIQDIHYGVRWLKAHAGDFNGDADAVGGIGYSSGGHTLPLAAMRIDDPRYSALPLEGSSPSDAKVAWMISCWPVIEPFLRYEIAKEKGQTELLEKHHMFFQGDEAMHESTPLNIINRGEKLTLPPVLVMHGTADDVMPIEASERFVSAYNGAGGHARLQPFRGKGHGWAREAGLEVDEFVKVS
;
A
#
# COMPACT_ATOMS: atom_id res chain seq x y z
N ASP A 1 -1.20 -14.41 3.72
CA ASP A 1 -1.55 -14.25 5.13
C ASP A 1 -0.43 -13.52 5.87
N TYR A 2 -0.77 -12.45 6.58
CA TYR A 2 0.15 -11.65 7.41
C TYR A 2 -0.19 -11.79 8.91
N ALA A 3 -0.74 -12.91 9.32
CA ALA A 3 -1.08 -13.16 10.72
C ALA A 3 0.14 -13.04 11.65
N SER A 4 1.34 -13.35 11.14
CA SER A 4 2.61 -13.20 11.85
C SER A 4 2.94 -11.76 12.24
N THR A 5 2.50 -10.77 11.46
CA THR A 5 2.65 -9.34 11.76
C THR A 5 1.40 -8.75 12.39
N ASN A 6 0.21 -9.12 11.93
CA ASN A 6 -1.05 -8.57 12.40
C ASN A 6 -1.35 -8.90 13.88
N LYS A 7 -1.05 -10.14 14.33
CA LYS A 7 -1.26 -10.54 15.73
C LYS A 7 -0.34 -9.78 16.72
N PRO A 8 0.98 -9.67 16.48
CA PRO A 8 1.84 -8.83 17.30
C PRO A 8 1.42 -7.36 17.34
N LEU A 9 1.00 -6.77 16.20
CA LEU A 9 0.45 -5.41 16.16
C LEU A 9 -0.81 -5.27 17.02
N ALA A 10 -1.75 -6.22 16.92
CA ALA A 10 -2.95 -6.22 17.78
C ALA A 10 -2.60 -6.36 19.25
N ALA A 11 -1.54 -7.10 19.60
CA ALA A 11 -1.07 -7.24 20.98
C ALA A 11 -0.52 -5.93 21.59
N THR A 12 -0.21 -4.91 20.77
CA THR A 12 0.16 -3.56 21.24
C THR A 12 -1.04 -2.68 21.62
N GLY A 13 -2.26 -3.19 21.47
CA GLY A 13 -3.51 -2.47 21.78
C GLY A 13 -4.21 -1.88 20.56
N LEU A 14 -3.71 -2.14 19.35
CA LEU A 14 -4.35 -1.70 18.10
C LEU A 14 -5.51 -2.63 17.72
N VAL A 15 -6.59 -2.05 17.18
CA VAL A 15 -7.60 -2.80 16.43
C VAL A 15 -7.06 -3.02 15.01
N VAL A 16 -6.81 -4.28 14.65
CA VAL A 16 -6.25 -4.63 13.35
C VAL A 16 -7.30 -5.33 12.49
N ALA A 17 -7.67 -4.72 11.38
CA ALA A 17 -8.56 -5.28 10.37
C ALA A 17 -7.76 -5.68 9.12
N ALA A 18 -7.83 -6.95 8.72
CA ALA A 18 -7.22 -7.43 7.49
C ALA A 18 -8.23 -7.34 6.34
N ILE A 19 -7.97 -6.46 5.37
CA ILE A 19 -8.83 -6.28 4.20
C ILE A 19 -8.49 -7.36 3.16
N GLY A 20 -9.48 -8.20 2.81
CA GLY A 20 -9.40 -9.10 1.66
C GLY A 20 -9.61 -8.31 0.37
N GLN A 21 -8.75 -8.53 -0.61
CA GLN A 21 -8.85 -7.91 -1.93
C GLN A 21 -9.24 -8.95 -2.97
N ARG A 22 -10.11 -8.58 -3.91
CA ARG A 22 -10.41 -9.39 -5.09
C ARG A 22 -9.17 -9.43 -5.99
N VAL A 23 -8.75 -10.62 -6.37
CA VAL A 23 -7.56 -10.87 -7.19
C VAL A 23 -7.89 -11.83 -8.33
N GLY A 24 -7.10 -11.81 -9.39
CA GLY A 24 -7.25 -12.68 -10.56
C GLY A 24 -7.59 -11.89 -11.82
N SER A 25 -7.71 -12.60 -12.94
CA SER A 25 -7.94 -12.02 -14.27
C SER A 25 -9.24 -11.22 -14.39
N ASP A 26 -10.26 -11.61 -13.60
CA ASP A 26 -11.57 -10.96 -13.62
C ASP A 26 -11.63 -9.68 -12.77
N PHE A 27 -10.57 -9.40 -12.03
CA PHE A 27 -10.47 -8.29 -11.11
C PHE A 27 -9.17 -7.47 -11.33
N PRO A 28 -9.00 -6.86 -12.51
CA PRO A 28 -7.82 -6.01 -12.77
C PRO A 28 -7.87 -4.71 -11.97
N TYR A 29 -6.76 -3.97 -11.99
CA TYR A 29 -6.74 -2.58 -11.49
C TYR A 29 -7.90 -1.77 -12.12
N PRO A 30 -8.67 -0.97 -11.35
CA PRO A 30 -8.43 -0.57 -9.95
C PRO A 30 -9.26 -1.33 -8.89
N VAL A 31 -9.71 -2.55 -9.16
CA VAL A 31 -10.65 -3.30 -8.28
C VAL A 31 -10.10 -3.43 -6.85
N GLN A 32 -8.81 -3.66 -6.67
CA GLN A 32 -8.18 -3.77 -5.34
C GLN A 32 -8.24 -2.46 -4.56
N ILE A 33 -8.20 -1.32 -5.25
CA ILE A 33 -8.31 -0.01 -4.62
C ILE A 33 -9.76 0.23 -4.17
N GLN A 34 -10.74 -0.24 -4.94
CA GLN A 34 -12.15 -0.21 -4.54
C GLN A 34 -12.38 -1.00 -3.24
N ASP A 35 -11.74 -2.17 -3.11
CA ASP A 35 -11.83 -3.00 -1.91
C ASP A 35 -11.21 -2.30 -0.69
N ILE A 36 -10.08 -1.61 -0.86
CA ILE A 36 -9.45 -0.80 0.19
C ILE A 36 -10.37 0.36 0.59
N HIS A 37 -10.90 1.11 -0.35
CA HIS A 37 -11.83 2.21 -0.08
C HIS A 37 -13.07 1.73 0.67
N TYR A 38 -13.64 0.60 0.24
CA TYR A 38 -14.78 0.01 0.94
C TYR A 38 -14.41 -0.40 2.36
N GLY A 39 -13.29 -1.13 2.52
CA GLY A 39 -12.83 -1.62 3.82
C GLY A 39 -12.53 -0.51 4.82
N VAL A 40 -11.88 0.58 4.38
CA VAL A 40 -11.61 1.76 5.24
C VAL A 40 -12.92 2.42 5.68
N ARG A 41 -13.87 2.65 4.76
CA ARG A 41 -15.17 3.24 5.09
C ARG A 41 -15.97 2.36 6.06
N TRP A 42 -15.98 1.05 5.80
CA TRP A 42 -16.65 0.10 6.69
C TRP A 42 -16.04 0.11 8.09
N LEU A 43 -14.70 0.07 8.18
CA LEU A 43 -14.00 0.10 9.46
C LEU A 43 -14.29 1.37 10.25
N LYS A 44 -14.32 2.53 9.58
CA LYS A 44 -14.67 3.80 10.22
C LYS A 44 -16.12 3.82 10.72
N ALA A 45 -17.06 3.33 9.92
CA ALA A 45 -18.47 3.25 10.30
C ALA A 45 -18.70 2.33 11.52
N HIS A 46 -17.82 1.34 11.74
CA HIS A 46 -17.91 0.36 12.81
C HIS A 46 -16.81 0.48 13.87
N ALA A 47 -16.01 1.54 13.84
CA ALA A 47 -14.88 1.70 14.76
C ALA A 47 -15.31 1.63 16.24
N GLY A 48 -16.47 2.20 16.59
CA GLY A 48 -17.05 2.16 17.92
C GLY A 48 -17.37 0.75 18.43
N ASP A 49 -17.71 -0.19 17.53
CA ASP A 49 -18.01 -1.58 17.91
C ASP A 49 -16.78 -2.33 18.44
N PHE A 50 -15.58 -1.80 18.12
CA PHE A 50 -14.29 -2.34 18.53
C PHE A 50 -13.56 -1.43 19.53
N ASN A 51 -14.22 -0.44 20.12
CA ASN A 51 -13.61 0.63 20.93
C ASN A 51 -12.49 1.38 20.21
N GLY A 52 -12.57 1.46 18.87
CA GLY A 52 -11.63 2.19 18.01
C GLY A 52 -12.05 3.63 17.77
N ASP A 53 -11.11 4.43 17.32
CA ASP A 53 -11.33 5.82 16.89
C ASP A 53 -11.35 5.88 15.36
N ALA A 54 -12.48 6.29 14.78
CA ALA A 54 -12.67 6.41 13.33
C ALA A 54 -11.69 7.43 12.70
N ASP A 55 -11.30 8.48 13.43
CA ASP A 55 -10.38 9.51 12.95
C ASP A 55 -8.91 9.06 12.98
N ALA A 56 -8.60 8.02 13.78
CA ALA A 56 -7.26 7.45 13.89
C ALA A 56 -7.01 6.27 12.92
N VAL A 57 -7.98 5.90 12.08
CA VAL A 57 -7.83 4.78 11.13
C VAL A 57 -6.70 5.07 10.15
N GLY A 58 -5.65 4.24 10.21
CA GLY A 58 -4.54 4.22 9.27
C GLY A 58 -4.49 2.94 8.45
N GLY A 59 -3.47 2.83 7.61
CA GLY A 59 -3.28 1.65 6.77
C GLY A 59 -1.85 1.13 6.78
N ILE A 60 -1.69 -0.20 6.75
CA ILE A 60 -0.41 -0.87 6.53
C ILE A 60 -0.51 -1.70 5.26
N GLY A 61 0.35 -1.42 4.28
CA GLY A 61 0.41 -2.12 3.00
C GLY A 61 1.72 -2.87 2.83
N TYR A 62 1.65 -4.16 2.49
CA TYR A 62 2.80 -5.02 2.28
C TYR A 62 3.01 -5.33 0.80
N SER A 63 4.23 -5.21 0.27
CA SER A 63 4.58 -5.55 -1.11
C SER A 63 3.66 -4.84 -2.12
N SER A 64 2.81 -5.57 -2.86
CA SER A 64 1.77 -4.98 -3.72
C SER A 64 0.75 -4.13 -2.95
N GLY A 65 0.46 -4.47 -1.68
CA GLY A 65 -0.33 -3.62 -0.78
C GLY A 65 0.34 -2.27 -0.49
N GLY A 66 1.69 -2.24 -0.46
CA GLY A 66 2.49 -1.01 -0.37
C GLY A 66 2.41 -0.12 -1.63
N HIS A 67 1.86 -0.62 -2.74
CA HIS A 67 1.49 0.14 -3.93
C HIS A 67 0.02 0.58 -3.89
N THR A 68 -0.90 -0.36 -3.61
CA THR A 68 -2.34 -0.10 -3.68
C THR A 68 -2.84 0.82 -2.56
N LEU A 69 -2.24 0.75 -1.37
CA LEU A 69 -2.59 1.64 -0.25
C LEU A 69 -2.25 3.11 -0.53
N PRO A 70 -1.04 3.49 -0.98
CA PRO A 70 -0.77 4.87 -1.40
C PRO A 70 -1.72 5.37 -2.49
N LEU A 71 -2.06 4.55 -3.49
CA LEU A 71 -3.04 4.94 -4.51
C LEU A 71 -4.40 5.27 -3.89
N ALA A 72 -4.90 4.38 -3.02
CA ALA A 72 -6.18 4.58 -2.34
C ALA A 72 -6.18 5.87 -1.51
N ALA A 73 -5.09 6.13 -0.77
CA ALA A 73 -5.00 7.26 0.13
C ALA A 73 -4.75 8.59 -0.61
N MET A 74 -3.94 8.58 -1.67
CA MET A 74 -3.56 9.79 -2.40
C MET A 74 -4.66 10.28 -3.34
N ARG A 75 -5.37 9.37 -4.01
CA ARG A 75 -6.44 9.67 -4.99
C ARG A 75 -7.83 9.45 -4.40
N ILE A 76 -8.10 10.01 -3.25
CA ILE A 76 -9.36 9.82 -2.53
C ILE A 76 -10.58 10.24 -3.34
N ASP A 77 -10.43 11.23 -4.21
CA ASP A 77 -11.49 11.78 -5.05
C ASP A 77 -11.64 11.06 -6.40
N ASP A 78 -10.84 10.01 -6.70
CA ASP A 78 -10.97 9.24 -7.94
C ASP A 78 -12.26 8.40 -7.92
N PRO A 79 -13.23 8.68 -8.81
CA PRO A 79 -14.52 7.99 -8.77
C PRO A 79 -14.42 6.49 -9.06
N ARG A 80 -13.36 6.03 -9.73
CA ARG A 80 -13.11 4.60 -9.97
C ARG A 80 -12.88 3.82 -8.69
N TYR A 81 -12.32 4.48 -7.66
CA TYR A 81 -11.96 3.86 -6.38
C TYR A 81 -13.15 3.73 -5.42
N SER A 82 -14.17 4.58 -5.57
CA SER A 82 -15.36 4.57 -4.73
C SER A 82 -16.57 3.84 -5.34
N ALA A 83 -16.33 2.97 -6.32
CA ALA A 83 -17.39 2.27 -7.06
C ALA A 83 -18.25 1.31 -6.21
N LEU A 84 -17.73 0.82 -5.06
CA LEU A 84 -18.51 -0.02 -4.15
C LEU A 84 -19.33 0.87 -3.21
N PRO A 85 -20.70 0.82 -3.25
CA PRO A 85 -21.52 1.61 -2.36
C PRO A 85 -21.44 1.09 -0.92
N LEU A 86 -21.51 1.98 0.04
CA LEU A 86 -21.70 1.69 1.46
C LEU A 86 -22.73 2.67 1.99
N GLU A 87 -23.86 2.16 2.50
CA GLU A 87 -24.95 2.99 3.00
C GLU A 87 -24.46 3.88 4.15
N GLY A 88 -24.86 5.15 4.13
CA GLY A 88 -24.49 6.12 5.15
C GLY A 88 -23.04 6.63 5.07
N SER A 89 -22.28 6.25 4.03
CA SER A 89 -20.88 6.65 3.86
C SER A 89 -20.66 7.38 2.54
N SER A 90 -19.75 8.34 2.54
CA SER A 90 -19.28 9.08 1.36
C SER A 90 -17.89 8.58 0.90
N PRO A 91 -17.48 8.84 -0.36
CA PRO A 91 -16.13 8.53 -0.83
C PRO A 91 -15.02 9.12 0.05
N SER A 92 -15.21 10.33 0.56
CA SER A 92 -14.23 11.01 1.43
C SER A 92 -13.98 10.30 2.76
N ASP A 93 -14.89 9.41 3.20
CA ASP A 93 -14.72 8.64 4.43
C ASP A 93 -13.65 7.53 4.28
N ALA A 94 -13.17 7.26 3.05
CA ALA A 94 -12.01 6.39 2.82
C ALA A 94 -10.66 7.05 3.17
N LYS A 95 -10.62 8.30 3.64
CA LYS A 95 -9.39 8.94 4.11
C LYS A 95 -8.77 8.18 5.27
N VAL A 96 -7.46 7.93 5.18
CA VAL A 96 -6.67 7.38 6.29
C VAL A 96 -5.89 8.48 6.99
N ALA A 97 -5.67 8.34 8.29
CA ALA A 97 -4.92 9.29 9.10
C ALA A 97 -3.41 9.20 8.87
N TRP A 98 -2.92 8.01 8.52
CA TRP A 98 -1.51 7.69 8.26
C TRP A 98 -1.37 6.42 7.41
N MET A 99 -0.18 6.20 6.85
CA MET A 99 0.16 5.00 6.10
C MET A 99 1.51 4.43 6.52
N ILE A 100 1.63 3.09 6.47
CA ILE A 100 2.92 2.39 6.47
C ILE A 100 2.99 1.54 5.21
N SER A 101 4.01 1.73 4.39
CA SER A 101 4.27 0.93 3.18
C SER A 101 5.52 0.08 3.39
N CYS A 102 5.33 -1.24 3.46
CA CYS A 102 6.37 -2.20 3.81
C CYS A 102 6.88 -2.90 2.55
N TRP A 103 8.20 -2.81 2.27
CA TRP A 103 8.82 -3.34 1.04
C TRP A 103 7.93 -3.15 -0.20
N PRO A 104 7.52 -1.89 -0.47
CA PRO A 104 6.45 -1.62 -1.41
C PRO A 104 6.88 -1.81 -2.87
N VAL A 105 5.98 -2.35 -3.68
CA VAL A 105 6.13 -2.31 -5.13
C VAL A 105 5.66 -0.94 -5.63
N ILE A 106 6.36 0.11 -5.24
CA ILE A 106 5.93 1.49 -5.46
C ILE A 106 6.03 1.96 -6.92
N GLU A 107 6.86 1.28 -7.72
CA GLU A 107 7.00 1.50 -9.16
C GLU A 107 6.72 0.19 -9.92
N PRO A 108 5.46 -0.16 -10.21
CA PRO A 108 5.10 -1.44 -10.81
C PRO A 108 5.72 -1.67 -12.20
N PHE A 109 5.86 -0.64 -13.03
CA PHE A 109 6.53 -0.78 -14.33
C PHE A 109 8.02 -1.11 -14.17
N LEU A 110 8.73 -0.51 -13.21
CA LEU A 110 10.11 -0.87 -12.91
C LEU A 110 10.23 -2.34 -12.49
N ARG A 111 9.32 -2.82 -11.63
CA ARG A 111 9.29 -4.25 -11.27
C ARG A 111 9.03 -5.14 -12.48
N TYR A 112 8.15 -4.74 -13.38
CA TYR A 112 7.88 -5.46 -14.62
C TYR A 112 9.14 -5.60 -15.48
N GLU A 113 9.88 -4.50 -15.69
CA GLU A 113 11.14 -4.54 -16.46
C GLU A 113 12.21 -5.41 -15.78
N ILE A 114 12.37 -5.32 -14.45
CA ILE A 114 13.27 -6.20 -13.68
C ILE A 114 12.87 -7.68 -13.84
N ALA A 115 11.59 -8.00 -13.78
CA ALA A 115 11.09 -9.35 -13.96
C ALA A 115 11.36 -9.87 -15.39
N LYS A 116 11.24 -9.02 -16.37
CA LYS A 116 11.52 -9.31 -17.78
C LYS A 116 13.01 -9.60 -18.00
N GLU A 117 13.90 -8.76 -17.47
CA GLU A 117 15.35 -8.98 -17.51
C GLU A 117 15.77 -10.28 -16.82
N LYS A 118 15.12 -10.63 -15.69
CA LYS A 118 15.36 -11.87 -14.95
C LYS A 118 14.66 -13.11 -15.51
N GLY A 119 13.86 -12.99 -16.60
CA GLY A 119 13.11 -14.10 -17.19
C GLY A 119 12.03 -14.67 -16.27
N GLN A 120 11.44 -13.87 -15.36
CA GLN A 120 10.43 -14.29 -14.37
C GLN A 120 9.02 -14.32 -14.99
N THR A 121 8.75 -15.30 -15.86
CA THR A 121 7.52 -15.40 -16.65
C THR A 121 6.24 -15.34 -15.80
N GLU A 122 6.19 -16.08 -14.70
CA GLU A 122 5.02 -16.08 -13.80
C GLU A 122 4.74 -14.68 -13.21
N LEU A 123 5.77 -13.90 -12.92
CA LEU A 123 5.61 -12.54 -12.41
C LEU A 123 5.11 -11.59 -13.51
N LEU A 124 5.59 -11.76 -14.74
CA LEU A 124 5.08 -11.00 -15.91
C LEU A 124 3.59 -11.27 -16.14
N GLU A 125 3.17 -12.54 -16.10
CA GLU A 125 1.76 -12.91 -16.21
C GLU A 125 0.91 -12.26 -15.12
N LYS A 126 1.38 -12.24 -13.87
CA LYS A 126 0.70 -11.54 -12.77
C LYS A 126 0.58 -10.03 -13.01
N HIS A 127 1.60 -9.40 -13.59
CA HIS A 127 1.52 -7.99 -13.98
C HIS A 127 0.45 -7.76 -15.05
N HIS A 128 0.43 -8.59 -16.11
CA HIS A 128 -0.57 -8.48 -17.17
C HIS A 128 -1.99 -8.72 -16.66
N MET A 129 -2.19 -9.69 -15.76
CA MET A 129 -3.50 -9.92 -15.13
C MET A 129 -3.97 -8.72 -14.33
N PHE A 130 -3.06 -8.11 -13.54
CA PHE A 130 -3.42 -7.01 -12.64
C PHE A 130 -3.64 -5.70 -13.40
N PHE A 131 -2.72 -5.32 -14.31
CA PHE A 131 -2.74 -4.00 -14.94
C PHE A 131 -3.38 -3.99 -16.32
N GLN A 132 -3.42 -5.13 -17.03
CA GLN A 132 -3.90 -5.26 -18.41
C GLN A 132 -3.16 -4.37 -19.43
N GLY A 133 -1.95 -3.93 -19.11
CA GLY A 133 -1.06 -3.18 -20.02
C GLY A 133 -0.14 -2.18 -19.33
N ASP A 134 0.85 -1.71 -20.05
CA ASP A 134 1.90 -0.82 -19.56
C ASP A 134 1.35 0.54 -19.15
N GLU A 135 0.35 1.05 -19.86
CA GLU A 135 -0.30 2.34 -19.56
C GLU A 135 -0.88 2.36 -18.15
N ALA A 136 -1.56 1.28 -17.73
CA ALA A 136 -2.12 1.18 -16.39
C ALA A 136 -1.02 1.09 -15.31
N MET A 137 0.13 0.43 -15.60
CA MET A 137 1.27 0.43 -14.71
C MET A 137 1.84 1.85 -14.50
N HIS A 138 1.98 2.62 -15.59
CA HIS A 138 2.46 4.01 -15.51
C HIS A 138 1.44 4.93 -14.86
N GLU A 139 0.16 4.79 -15.20
CA GLU A 139 -0.93 5.60 -14.66
C GLU A 139 -1.06 5.41 -13.15
N SER A 140 -0.92 4.17 -12.67
CA SER A 140 -1.06 3.83 -11.26
C SER A 140 0.24 3.93 -10.44
N THR A 141 1.35 4.40 -11.00
CA THR A 141 2.59 4.60 -10.24
C THR A 141 2.49 5.86 -9.37
N PRO A 142 2.54 5.76 -8.01
CA PRO A 142 2.42 6.91 -7.12
C PRO A 142 3.39 8.06 -7.44
N LEU A 143 4.64 7.76 -7.79
CA LEU A 143 5.62 8.76 -8.21
C LEU A 143 5.17 9.53 -9.46
N ASN A 144 4.63 8.83 -10.47
CA ASN A 144 4.15 9.47 -11.69
C ASN A 144 2.94 10.39 -11.43
N ILE A 145 2.06 9.97 -10.51
CA ILE A 145 0.88 10.74 -10.08
C ILE A 145 1.32 12.07 -9.46
N ILE A 146 2.31 12.03 -8.58
CA ILE A 146 2.90 13.23 -7.96
C ILE A 146 3.53 14.12 -9.03
N ASN A 147 4.34 13.54 -9.91
CA ASN A 147 5.07 14.29 -10.95
C ASN A 147 4.15 14.93 -11.99
N ARG A 148 2.95 14.38 -12.21
CA ARG A 148 1.92 15.00 -13.05
C ARG A 148 1.24 16.20 -12.38
N GLY A 149 1.50 16.44 -11.10
CA GLY A 149 0.88 17.54 -10.34
C GLY A 149 -0.62 17.33 -10.10
N GLU A 150 -1.06 16.09 -9.98
CA GLU A 150 -2.47 15.79 -9.67
C GLU A 150 -2.85 16.36 -8.29
N LYS A 151 -4.13 16.72 -8.13
CA LYS A 151 -4.66 17.10 -6.80
C LYS A 151 -4.72 15.86 -5.92
N LEU A 152 -3.90 15.80 -4.89
CA LEU A 152 -3.73 14.65 -4.03
C LEU A 152 -4.05 14.94 -2.57
N THR A 153 -4.47 13.91 -1.86
CA THR A 153 -4.42 13.85 -0.39
C THR A 153 -3.10 13.20 0.01
N LEU A 154 -2.36 13.80 0.93
CA LEU A 154 -1.02 13.34 1.32
C LEU A 154 -0.94 13.07 2.83
N PRO A 155 -1.55 11.97 3.35
CA PRO A 155 -1.41 11.60 4.75
C PRO A 155 0.05 11.25 5.10
N PRO A 156 0.50 11.42 6.36
CA PRO A 156 1.82 10.98 6.77
C PRO A 156 2.09 9.53 6.38
N VAL A 157 3.29 9.25 5.85
CA VAL A 157 3.69 7.89 5.42
C VAL A 157 5.06 7.49 5.94
N LEU A 158 5.14 6.29 6.52
CA LEU A 158 6.38 5.59 6.81
C LEU A 158 6.60 4.52 5.72
N VAL A 159 7.73 4.59 5.02
CA VAL A 159 8.15 3.54 4.09
C VAL A 159 9.22 2.69 4.77
N MET A 160 8.97 1.39 4.91
CA MET A 160 9.89 0.41 5.50
C MET A 160 10.45 -0.47 4.39
N HIS A 161 11.77 -0.41 4.12
CA HIS A 161 12.35 -1.09 2.96
C HIS A 161 13.70 -1.74 3.29
N GLY A 162 13.90 -2.98 2.84
CA GLY A 162 15.16 -3.69 2.98
C GLY A 162 16.20 -3.23 1.94
N THR A 163 17.45 -3.01 2.36
CA THR A 163 18.50 -2.56 1.43
C THR A 163 19.03 -3.66 0.50
N ALA A 164 18.61 -4.91 0.69
CA ALA A 164 18.92 -6.05 -0.17
C ALA A 164 17.65 -6.61 -0.85
N ASP A 165 16.62 -5.77 -1.03
CA ASP A 165 15.39 -6.15 -1.73
C ASP A 165 15.70 -6.36 -3.22
N ASP A 166 15.53 -7.59 -3.69
CA ASP A 166 15.81 -8.03 -5.06
C ASP A 166 14.56 -8.02 -5.97
N VAL A 167 13.39 -7.68 -5.41
CA VAL A 167 12.11 -7.53 -6.12
C VAL A 167 11.87 -6.08 -6.52
N MET A 168 12.19 -5.16 -5.60
CA MET A 168 12.08 -3.73 -5.82
C MET A 168 13.27 -3.03 -5.15
N PRO A 169 14.14 -2.36 -5.91
CA PRO A 169 15.28 -1.67 -5.33
C PRO A 169 14.83 -0.51 -4.43
N ILE A 170 15.56 -0.30 -3.33
CA ILE A 170 15.22 0.72 -2.31
C ILE A 170 15.21 2.14 -2.89
N GLU A 171 15.97 2.38 -3.96
CA GLU A 171 16.02 3.67 -4.67
C GLU A 171 14.65 4.10 -5.22
N ALA A 172 13.76 3.16 -5.52
CA ALA A 172 12.37 3.46 -5.89
C ALA A 172 11.62 4.12 -4.72
N SER A 173 11.82 3.62 -3.50
CA SER A 173 11.25 4.22 -2.29
C SER A 173 11.89 5.58 -1.95
N GLU A 174 13.18 5.75 -2.18
CA GLU A 174 13.87 7.03 -2.00
C GLU A 174 13.29 8.10 -2.92
N ARG A 175 13.10 7.77 -4.22
CA ARG A 175 12.46 8.68 -5.19
C ARG A 175 11.04 9.05 -4.78
N PHE A 176 10.24 8.06 -4.37
CA PHE A 176 8.87 8.29 -3.91
C PHE A 176 8.84 9.23 -2.69
N VAL A 177 9.63 8.95 -1.65
CA VAL A 177 9.69 9.77 -0.43
C VAL A 177 10.13 11.20 -0.75
N SER A 178 11.12 11.37 -1.62
CA SER A 178 11.57 12.69 -2.06
C SER A 178 10.46 13.47 -2.77
N ALA A 179 9.78 12.84 -3.74
CA ALA A 179 8.69 13.47 -4.48
C ALA A 179 7.48 13.78 -3.59
N TYR A 180 7.13 12.87 -2.67
CA TYR A 180 6.03 13.04 -1.73
C TYR A 180 6.24 14.26 -0.83
N ASN A 181 7.46 14.41 -0.29
CA ASN A 181 7.83 15.58 0.52
C ASN A 181 7.87 16.86 -0.33
N GLY A 182 8.37 16.77 -1.56
CA GLY A 182 8.35 17.89 -2.52
C GLY A 182 6.96 18.38 -2.87
N ALA A 183 5.96 17.50 -2.84
CA ALA A 183 4.55 17.83 -3.05
C ALA A 183 3.84 18.37 -1.78
N GLY A 184 4.55 18.54 -0.67
CA GLY A 184 4.02 19.07 0.59
C GLY A 184 3.48 18.01 1.56
N GLY A 185 3.70 16.72 1.29
CA GLY A 185 3.40 15.63 2.21
C GLY A 185 4.51 15.43 3.26
N HIS A 186 4.29 14.45 4.14
CA HIS A 186 5.25 14.03 5.16
C HIS A 186 5.55 12.54 4.99
N ALA A 187 6.65 12.23 4.30
CA ALA A 187 7.14 10.87 4.10
C ALA A 187 8.49 10.64 4.77
N ARG A 188 8.65 9.47 5.38
CA ARG A 188 9.91 9.02 5.96
C ARG A 188 10.27 7.64 5.41
N LEU A 189 11.53 7.43 5.00
CA LEU A 189 12.06 6.11 4.70
C LEU A 189 12.80 5.56 5.92
N GLN A 190 12.46 4.34 6.30
CA GLN A 190 13.18 3.53 7.29
C GLN A 190 13.85 2.37 6.55
N PRO A 191 15.17 2.45 6.28
CA PRO A 191 15.91 1.36 5.66
C PRO A 191 16.21 0.25 6.69
N PHE A 192 16.12 -1.00 6.25
CA PHE A 192 16.51 -2.19 7.01
C PHE A 192 17.73 -2.84 6.34
N ARG A 193 18.89 -2.66 6.93
CA ARG A 193 20.16 -3.06 6.34
C ARG A 193 20.26 -4.58 6.13
N GLY A 194 20.55 -5.00 4.91
CA GLY A 194 20.73 -6.39 4.53
C GLY A 194 19.46 -7.23 4.46
N LYS A 195 18.28 -6.63 4.71
CA LYS A 195 16.99 -7.34 4.58
C LYS A 195 16.53 -7.36 3.14
N GLY A 196 15.95 -8.50 2.72
CA GLY A 196 15.36 -8.71 1.40
C GLY A 196 13.86 -8.41 1.36
N HIS A 197 13.20 -8.75 0.25
CA HIS A 197 11.76 -8.57 0.09
C HIS A 197 10.97 -9.44 1.08
N GLY A 198 10.03 -8.86 1.79
CA GLY A 198 9.15 -9.60 2.70
C GLY A 198 9.83 -10.09 3.97
N TRP A 199 10.90 -9.45 4.42
CA TRP A 199 11.75 -9.88 5.53
C TRP A 199 11.02 -10.11 6.86
N ALA A 200 9.85 -9.50 7.09
CA ALA A 200 9.05 -9.68 8.31
C ALA A 200 7.78 -10.53 8.07
N ARG A 201 7.77 -11.41 7.07
CA ARG A 201 6.60 -12.26 6.77
C ARG A 201 6.40 -13.40 7.74
N GLU A 202 7.49 -13.95 8.27
CA GLU A 202 7.46 -15.09 9.18
C GLU A 202 7.68 -14.62 10.62
N ALA A 203 7.07 -15.30 11.57
CA ALA A 203 7.24 -14.97 12.99
C ALA A 203 8.70 -15.13 13.43
N GLY A 204 9.20 -14.18 14.21
CA GLY A 204 10.57 -14.17 14.70
C GLY A 204 11.07 -12.78 15.06
N LEU A 205 12.38 -12.64 15.24
CA LEU A 205 13.02 -11.37 15.61
C LEU A 205 12.77 -10.25 14.59
N GLU A 206 12.62 -10.60 13.31
CA GLU A 206 12.30 -9.66 12.24
C GLU A 206 10.92 -9.03 12.44
N VAL A 207 9.93 -9.79 12.91
CA VAL A 207 8.60 -9.26 13.24
C VAL A 207 8.68 -8.35 14.45
N ASP A 208 9.46 -8.69 15.46
CA ASP A 208 9.65 -7.84 16.65
C ASP A 208 10.32 -6.51 16.27
N GLU A 209 11.31 -6.54 15.37
CA GLU A 209 11.95 -5.35 14.83
C GLU A 209 10.96 -4.48 14.04
N PHE A 210 10.13 -5.11 13.20
CA PHE A 210 9.05 -4.45 12.46
C PHE A 210 8.06 -3.74 13.40
N VAL A 211 7.50 -4.45 14.39
CA VAL A 211 6.49 -3.90 15.31
C VAL A 211 7.03 -2.72 16.14
N LYS A 212 8.32 -2.72 16.49
CA LYS A 212 8.94 -1.59 17.24
C LYS A 212 9.02 -0.30 16.43
N VAL A 213 9.03 -0.39 15.10
CA VAL A 213 9.16 0.76 14.20
C VAL A 213 7.80 1.22 13.68
N SER A 214 6.81 0.30 13.58
CA SER A 214 5.44 0.61 13.15
C SER A 214 4.68 1.35 14.22
#